data_68b269020a6157f287e533e3b28d32ad
#
_entry.id   68b269020a6157f287e533e3b28d32ad
#
_cell.length_a   1.000
_cell.length_b   1.000
_cell.length_c   1.000
_cell.angle_alpha   90.00
_cell.angle_beta   90.00
_cell.angle_gamma   90.00
#
_symmetry.space_group_name_H-M   'P 1'
#
loop_
_entity.id
_entity.type
_entity.pdbx_description
1 polymer ?
#
loop_
_entity_poly.entity_id
_entity_poly.type
_entity_poly.pdbx_seq_one_letter_code
_entity_poly.pdbx_strand_id
1 'polypeptide(L)'
;EGDVAKIKQINIIGAAAFKESELLDLMALRTPGWLTWYTKNDQYSKQKLSGDLEILRSHYLNRGYLEFTIDSTQVSISPDKQDIYITVNITEGDRYTVSSVKLAGQMLVPETELAALVKIKPGEVFSREALNESTKAISERLGNEGYAFANVNAAPELDKEKRQVAFTVLIDPGRRVYVRRINVSGNTRTRDEVIRRELRQIESAWYDGEKINRSRTRVDRLGYFDEVTLETPPVPGTTDQVDMEIKVKEKPTGNILLGAGFSSSEKVTVQGAVTQQNLFGSGKHVGVQVSTSKSNKVY
;
A
#
# COMPACT_ATOMS: atom_id res chain seq x y z
N GLU A 1 -0.56 -36.91 -10.11
CA GLU A 1 -0.16 -35.48 -10.14
C GLU A 1 0.81 -35.32 -11.29
N GLY A 2 0.41 -34.57 -12.32
CA GLY A 2 1.30 -34.31 -13.47
C GLY A 2 2.35 -33.25 -13.08
N ASP A 3 3.56 -33.35 -13.67
CA ASP A 3 4.59 -32.36 -13.50
C ASP A 3 4.09 -30.97 -13.92
N VAL A 4 4.31 -29.97 -13.07
CA VAL A 4 3.91 -28.60 -13.35
C VAL A 4 4.87 -28.01 -14.40
N ALA A 5 4.32 -27.55 -15.53
CA ALA A 5 5.12 -26.94 -16.59
C ALA A 5 5.89 -25.71 -16.06
N LYS A 6 7.18 -25.62 -16.44
CA LYS A 6 8.10 -24.57 -15.97
C LYS A 6 8.42 -23.57 -17.06
N ILE A 7 8.67 -22.34 -16.65
CA ILE A 7 9.04 -21.26 -17.57
C ILE A 7 10.47 -21.49 -18.06
N LYS A 8 10.60 -21.86 -19.31
CA LYS A 8 11.90 -22.08 -19.96
C LYS A 8 12.55 -20.80 -20.42
N GLN A 9 11.75 -19.88 -20.93
CA GLN A 9 12.22 -18.63 -21.50
C GLN A 9 11.17 -17.54 -21.41
N ILE A 10 11.64 -16.32 -21.13
CA ILE A 10 10.86 -15.09 -21.20
C ILE A 10 11.60 -14.16 -22.13
N ASN A 11 10.94 -13.68 -23.19
CA ASN A 11 11.48 -12.73 -24.16
C ASN A 11 10.70 -11.42 -24.12
N ILE A 12 11.40 -10.30 -24.13
CA ILE A 12 10.83 -8.96 -24.26
C ILE A 12 11.32 -8.38 -25.58
N ILE A 13 10.42 -8.25 -26.55
CA ILE A 13 10.72 -7.78 -27.89
C ILE A 13 10.28 -6.31 -28.01
N GLY A 14 11.15 -5.47 -28.58
CA GLY A 14 10.91 -4.03 -28.77
C GLY A 14 11.63 -3.15 -27.72
N ALA A 15 12.33 -3.75 -26.78
CA ALA A 15 13.14 -3.00 -25.81
C ALA A 15 14.43 -2.49 -26.46
N ALA A 16 14.64 -1.18 -26.45
CA ALA A 16 15.84 -0.51 -26.94
C ALA A 16 16.48 0.41 -25.88
N ALA A 17 15.65 1.02 -25.03
CA ALA A 17 16.09 1.95 -23.99
C ALA A 17 16.73 1.26 -22.77
N PHE A 18 16.31 0.03 -22.48
CA PHE A 18 16.81 -0.77 -21.37
C PHE A 18 17.24 -2.17 -21.86
N LYS A 19 18.20 -2.75 -21.17
CA LYS A 19 18.61 -4.12 -21.47
C LYS A 19 17.51 -5.11 -21.07
N GLU A 20 17.29 -6.12 -21.90
CA GLU A 20 16.30 -7.17 -21.61
C GLU A 20 16.55 -7.83 -20.24
N SER A 21 17.81 -8.07 -19.88
CA SER A 21 18.17 -8.62 -18.57
C SER A 21 17.73 -7.75 -17.39
N GLU A 22 17.82 -6.43 -17.54
CA GLU A 22 17.37 -5.47 -16.52
C GLU A 22 15.86 -5.50 -16.36
N LEU A 23 15.13 -5.61 -17.46
CA LEU A 23 13.67 -5.70 -17.46
C LEU A 23 13.18 -7.04 -16.87
N LEU A 24 13.87 -8.14 -17.20
CA LEU A 24 13.57 -9.46 -16.64
C LEU A 24 13.83 -9.53 -15.12
N ASP A 25 14.82 -8.80 -14.62
CA ASP A 25 15.11 -8.74 -13.18
C ASP A 25 14.01 -8.06 -12.36
N LEU A 26 13.20 -7.22 -12.98
CA LEU A 26 12.02 -6.58 -12.35
C LEU A 26 10.84 -7.55 -12.18
N MET A 27 10.76 -8.59 -13.00
CA MET A 27 9.66 -9.54 -13.02
C MET A 27 9.76 -10.54 -11.86
N ALA A 28 8.62 -10.96 -11.34
CA ALA A 28 8.53 -12.02 -10.34
C ALA A 28 8.69 -13.41 -11.01
N LEU A 29 8.14 -13.57 -12.22
CA LEU A 29 8.32 -14.79 -13.02
C LEU A 29 9.76 -14.88 -13.53
N ARG A 30 10.37 -16.06 -13.36
CA ARG A 30 11.77 -16.32 -13.73
C ARG A 30 11.94 -17.68 -14.36
N THR A 31 13.00 -17.84 -15.14
CA THR A 31 13.48 -19.16 -15.57
C THR A 31 14.02 -19.96 -14.37
N PRO A 32 14.06 -21.30 -14.44
CA PRO A 32 14.56 -22.13 -13.36
C PRO A 32 15.97 -21.71 -12.89
N GLY A 33 16.13 -21.55 -11.59
CA GLY A 33 17.38 -21.14 -10.94
C GLY A 33 17.51 -21.77 -9.55
N TRP A 34 18.63 -21.50 -8.86
CA TRP A 34 18.95 -22.15 -7.59
C TRP A 34 17.89 -21.97 -6.48
N LEU A 35 17.17 -20.84 -6.44
CA LEU A 35 16.15 -20.56 -5.41
C LEU A 35 14.70 -20.84 -5.87
N THR A 36 14.49 -21.23 -7.11
CA THR A 36 13.13 -21.42 -7.66
C THR A 36 12.40 -22.61 -7.07
N TRP A 37 13.13 -23.61 -6.54
CA TRP A 37 12.54 -24.72 -5.80
C TRP A 37 11.77 -24.28 -4.52
N TYR A 38 12.17 -23.15 -3.92
CA TYR A 38 11.52 -22.58 -2.76
C TYR A 38 10.45 -21.53 -3.13
N THR A 39 10.81 -20.64 -4.07
CA THR A 39 9.94 -19.48 -4.43
C THR A 39 8.83 -19.85 -5.42
N LYS A 40 8.99 -20.96 -6.16
CA LYS A 40 8.07 -21.41 -7.23
C LYS A 40 7.82 -20.32 -8.29
N ASN A 41 8.80 -19.45 -8.53
CA ASN A 41 8.71 -18.38 -9.52
C ASN A 41 8.96 -18.85 -10.95
N ASP A 42 9.42 -20.09 -11.13
CA ASP A 42 9.52 -20.80 -12.40
C ASP A 42 8.18 -21.45 -12.84
N GLN A 43 7.14 -21.37 -12.02
CA GLN A 43 5.82 -21.87 -12.35
C GLN A 43 4.95 -20.74 -12.91
N TYR A 44 4.36 -20.99 -14.07
CA TYR A 44 3.48 -20.01 -14.71
C TYR A 44 2.21 -19.74 -13.88
N SER A 45 1.89 -18.50 -13.74
CA SER A 45 0.63 -18.02 -13.19
C SER A 45 0.17 -16.79 -13.96
N LYS A 46 -1.05 -16.82 -14.48
CA LYS A 46 -1.66 -15.67 -15.18
C LYS A 46 -1.68 -14.43 -14.30
N GLN A 47 -1.92 -14.59 -13.01
CA GLN A 47 -1.96 -13.50 -12.05
C GLN A 47 -0.56 -12.88 -11.86
N LYS A 48 0.49 -13.71 -11.71
CA LYS A 48 1.88 -13.22 -11.63
C LYS A 48 2.28 -12.50 -12.90
N LEU A 49 1.96 -13.07 -14.08
CA LEU A 49 2.25 -12.43 -15.36
C LEU A 49 1.58 -11.06 -15.49
N SER A 50 0.29 -10.95 -15.12
CA SER A 50 -0.40 -9.65 -15.12
C SER A 50 0.29 -8.63 -14.19
N GLY A 51 0.76 -9.07 -13.02
CA GLY A 51 1.54 -8.23 -12.11
C GLY A 51 2.85 -7.77 -12.72
N ASP A 52 3.58 -8.69 -13.35
CA ASP A 52 4.86 -8.41 -14.01
C ASP A 52 4.71 -7.44 -15.18
N LEU A 53 3.64 -7.57 -15.97
CA LEU A 53 3.36 -6.63 -17.06
C LEU A 53 3.05 -5.22 -16.53
N GLU A 54 2.38 -5.09 -15.38
CA GLU A 54 2.15 -3.78 -14.76
C GLU A 54 3.42 -3.20 -14.14
N ILE A 55 4.30 -4.03 -13.58
CA ILE A 55 5.63 -3.60 -13.13
C ILE A 55 6.46 -3.06 -14.30
N LEU A 56 6.46 -3.79 -15.42
CA LEU A 56 7.15 -3.37 -16.64
C LEU A 56 6.59 -2.03 -17.16
N ARG A 57 5.25 -1.89 -17.22
CA ARG A 57 4.60 -0.64 -17.61
C ARG A 57 4.96 0.51 -16.68
N SER A 58 4.93 0.29 -15.38
CA SER A 58 5.28 1.30 -14.37
C SER A 58 6.75 1.71 -14.49
N HIS A 59 7.65 0.77 -14.78
CA HIS A 59 9.07 1.06 -14.97
C HIS A 59 9.30 2.06 -16.09
N TYR A 60 8.65 1.87 -17.26
CA TYR A 60 8.76 2.78 -18.40
C TYR A 60 8.08 4.13 -18.14
N LEU A 61 6.84 4.11 -17.63
CA LEU A 61 6.08 5.35 -17.35
C LEU A 61 6.75 6.22 -16.27
N ASN A 62 7.45 5.62 -15.31
CA ASN A 62 8.19 6.37 -14.29
C ASN A 62 9.52 6.93 -14.80
N ARG A 63 9.95 6.55 -16.01
CA ARG A 63 11.18 7.03 -16.66
C ARG A 63 10.93 7.89 -17.88
N GLY A 64 9.69 8.35 -18.05
CA GLY A 64 9.33 9.32 -19.07
C GLY A 64 8.71 8.75 -20.35
N TYR A 65 8.57 7.45 -20.47
CA TYR A 65 8.01 6.81 -21.66
C TYR A 65 6.48 6.79 -21.59
N LEU A 66 5.86 7.95 -21.79
CA LEU A 66 4.42 8.17 -21.60
C LEU A 66 3.56 7.38 -22.60
N GLU A 67 4.07 7.15 -23.80
CA GLU A 67 3.40 6.42 -24.88
C GLU A 67 3.73 4.91 -24.85
N PHE A 68 4.35 4.42 -23.77
CA PHE A 68 4.66 2.99 -23.63
C PHE A 68 3.42 2.12 -23.72
N THR A 69 3.47 1.10 -24.58
CA THR A 69 2.41 0.10 -24.71
C THR A 69 2.97 -1.32 -24.71
N ILE A 70 2.17 -2.25 -24.20
CA ILE A 70 2.38 -3.69 -24.36
C ILE A 70 1.44 -4.12 -25.47
N ASP A 71 2.01 -4.41 -26.65
CA ASP A 71 1.24 -4.66 -27.87
C ASP A 71 0.63 -6.05 -27.86
N SER A 72 1.37 -7.02 -27.39
CA SER A 72 0.88 -8.40 -27.23
C SER A 72 1.68 -9.19 -26.19
N THR A 73 1.05 -10.18 -25.59
CA THR A 73 1.66 -11.16 -24.71
C THR A 73 1.27 -12.55 -25.17
N GLN A 74 2.25 -13.35 -25.55
CA GLN A 74 2.06 -14.72 -26.02
C GLN A 74 2.63 -15.70 -25.01
N VAL A 75 1.85 -16.71 -24.65
CA VAL A 75 2.27 -17.81 -23.79
C VAL A 75 2.07 -19.10 -24.56
N SER A 76 3.16 -19.79 -24.85
CA SER A 76 3.15 -21.09 -25.54
C SER A 76 3.67 -22.20 -24.63
N ILE A 77 3.09 -23.37 -24.77
CA ILE A 77 3.45 -24.56 -23.99
C ILE A 77 4.01 -25.58 -24.98
N SER A 78 5.13 -26.20 -24.62
CA SER A 78 5.74 -27.28 -25.42
C SER A 78 4.78 -28.47 -25.61
N PRO A 79 4.92 -29.27 -26.68
CA PRO A 79 4.05 -30.42 -26.94
C PRO A 79 4.03 -31.46 -25.83
N ASP A 80 5.15 -31.62 -25.10
CA ASP A 80 5.30 -32.50 -23.94
C ASP A 80 4.74 -31.91 -22.63
N LYS A 81 4.23 -30.64 -22.69
CA LYS A 81 3.66 -29.88 -21.57
C LYS A 81 4.61 -29.64 -20.39
N GLN A 82 5.91 -29.68 -20.62
CA GLN A 82 6.91 -29.47 -19.58
C GLN A 82 7.46 -28.04 -19.57
N ASP A 83 7.60 -27.41 -20.74
CA ASP A 83 8.21 -26.08 -20.89
C ASP A 83 7.18 -25.02 -21.32
N ILE A 84 7.30 -23.83 -20.73
CA ILE A 84 6.49 -22.64 -21.06
C ILE A 84 7.41 -21.55 -21.60
N TYR A 85 7.00 -20.93 -22.68
CA TYR A 85 7.67 -19.80 -23.32
C TYR A 85 6.74 -18.60 -23.27
N ILE A 86 7.25 -17.46 -22.80
CA ILE A 86 6.52 -16.21 -22.70
C ILE A 86 7.21 -15.18 -23.60
N THR A 87 6.45 -14.55 -24.49
CA THR A 87 6.94 -13.47 -25.34
C THR A 87 6.07 -12.25 -25.12
N VAL A 88 6.69 -11.13 -24.72
CA VAL A 88 6.05 -9.84 -24.50
C VAL A 88 6.54 -8.87 -25.57
N ASN A 89 5.66 -8.41 -26.45
CA ASN A 89 5.96 -7.40 -27.44
C ASN A 89 5.58 -6.04 -26.88
N ILE A 90 6.53 -5.10 -26.92
CA ILE A 90 6.35 -3.74 -26.40
C ILE A 90 6.70 -2.69 -27.44
N THR A 91 6.07 -1.54 -27.31
CA THR A 91 6.45 -0.28 -27.99
C THR A 91 6.79 0.75 -26.92
N GLU A 92 8.03 1.21 -26.90
CA GLU A 92 8.54 2.12 -25.85
C GLU A 92 8.00 3.54 -25.99
N GLY A 93 7.90 4.03 -27.24
CA GLY A 93 7.62 5.42 -27.52
C GLY A 93 8.80 6.35 -27.22
N ASP A 94 8.54 7.66 -27.25
CA ASP A 94 9.53 8.67 -26.90
C ASP A 94 9.59 8.94 -25.39
N ARG A 95 10.74 9.42 -24.94
CA ARG A 95 10.95 9.87 -23.56
C ARG A 95 10.58 11.34 -23.42
N TYR A 96 9.63 11.64 -22.54
CA TYR A 96 9.08 12.97 -22.32
C TYR A 96 9.63 13.62 -21.05
N THR A 97 9.81 14.95 -21.14
CA THR A 97 10.09 15.83 -19.99
C THR A 97 8.86 16.71 -19.72
N VAL A 98 8.67 17.10 -18.47
CA VAL A 98 7.56 17.95 -18.07
C VAL A 98 7.87 19.40 -18.47
N SER A 99 7.00 20.03 -19.24
CA SER A 99 7.16 21.43 -19.63
C SER A 99 6.50 22.40 -18.63
N SER A 100 5.31 22.05 -18.16
CA SER A 100 4.58 22.85 -17.17
C SER A 100 3.55 22.00 -16.42
N VAL A 101 3.20 22.44 -15.22
CA VAL A 101 2.09 21.87 -14.43
C VAL A 101 1.21 23.04 -13.99
N LYS A 102 -0.07 22.98 -14.32
CA LYS A 102 -1.07 23.99 -13.96
C LYS A 102 -2.16 23.35 -13.12
N LEU A 103 -2.63 24.06 -12.10
CA LEU A 103 -3.81 23.69 -11.34
C LEU A 103 -5.02 24.41 -11.93
N ALA A 104 -6.15 23.72 -12.04
CA ALA A 104 -7.41 24.29 -12.55
C ALA A 104 -8.60 23.67 -11.81
N GLY A 105 -9.75 24.35 -11.83
CA GLY A 105 -10.97 23.90 -11.19
C GLY A 105 -11.29 24.68 -9.91
N GLN A 106 -12.00 24.06 -8.96
CA GLN A 106 -12.39 24.71 -7.72
C GLN A 106 -11.32 24.50 -6.65
N MET A 107 -10.54 25.52 -6.39
CA MET A 107 -9.53 25.51 -5.33
C MET A 107 -10.13 26.05 -4.04
N LEU A 108 -10.47 25.14 -3.11
CA LEU A 108 -11.06 25.51 -1.81
C LEU A 108 -9.99 25.85 -0.75
N VAL A 109 -8.74 25.59 -1.06
CA VAL A 109 -7.54 25.94 -0.30
C VAL A 109 -6.65 26.83 -1.17
N PRO A 110 -5.74 27.62 -0.56
CA PRO A 110 -4.83 28.46 -1.33
C PRO A 110 -4.06 27.67 -2.39
N GLU A 111 -3.99 28.20 -3.61
CA GLU A 111 -3.28 27.55 -4.72
C GLU A 111 -1.83 27.22 -4.39
N THR A 112 -1.18 28.12 -3.63
CA THR A 112 0.21 27.93 -3.18
C THR A 112 0.39 26.68 -2.32
N GLU A 113 -0.61 26.34 -1.50
CA GLU A 113 -0.60 25.15 -0.67
C GLU A 113 -0.77 23.88 -1.52
N LEU A 114 -1.69 23.90 -2.48
CA LEU A 114 -1.88 22.78 -3.41
C LEU A 114 -0.68 22.59 -4.35
N ALA A 115 -0.10 23.67 -4.83
CA ALA A 115 1.10 23.64 -5.67
C ALA A 115 2.31 23.01 -4.94
N ALA A 116 2.43 23.23 -3.62
CA ALA A 116 3.47 22.62 -2.81
C ALA A 116 3.34 21.08 -2.70
N LEU A 117 2.15 20.53 -2.94
CA LEU A 117 1.90 19.08 -2.93
C LEU A 117 2.26 18.41 -4.26
N VAL A 118 2.46 19.19 -5.32
CA VAL A 118 2.81 18.70 -6.64
C VAL A 118 4.27 18.27 -6.67
N LYS A 119 4.52 16.98 -6.90
CA LYS A 119 5.85 16.38 -6.92
C LYS A 119 6.53 16.43 -8.28
N ILE A 120 5.76 16.57 -9.37
CA ILE A 120 6.30 16.74 -10.72
C ILE A 120 6.68 18.20 -10.96
N LYS A 121 7.89 18.43 -11.51
CA LYS A 121 8.40 19.78 -11.74
C LYS A 121 8.73 20.00 -13.21
N PRO A 122 8.53 21.23 -13.72
CA PRO A 122 8.99 21.58 -15.04
C PRO A 122 10.50 21.33 -15.22
N GLY A 123 10.88 20.76 -16.36
CA GLY A 123 12.26 20.39 -16.69
C GLY A 123 12.67 18.98 -16.25
N GLU A 124 11.93 18.33 -15.36
CA GLU A 124 12.19 16.96 -14.95
C GLU A 124 11.60 15.94 -15.94
N VAL A 125 12.15 14.72 -15.91
CA VAL A 125 11.60 13.59 -16.66
C VAL A 125 10.23 13.24 -16.09
N PHE A 126 9.28 12.98 -16.97
CA PHE A 126 7.95 12.54 -16.54
C PHE A 126 8.02 11.27 -15.69
N SER A 127 7.25 11.23 -14.61
CA SER A 127 7.04 10.05 -13.77
C SER A 127 5.55 9.91 -13.44
N ARG A 128 4.95 8.78 -13.82
CA ARG A 128 3.57 8.44 -13.49
C ARG A 128 3.35 8.36 -11.98
N GLU A 129 4.32 7.79 -11.26
CA GLU A 129 4.28 7.69 -9.81
C GLU A 129 4.22 9.06 -9.15
N ALA A 130 5.13 9.98 -9.54
CA ALA A 130 5.14 11.33 -9.00
C ALA A 130 3.85 12.10 -9.33
N LEU A 131 3.25 11.89 -10.52
CA LEU A 131 1.96 12.45 -10.89
C LEU A 131 0.82 11.90 -10.00
N ASN A 132 0.75 10.59 -9.84
CA ASN A 132 -0.26 9.93 -9.00
C ASN A 132 -0.13 10.34 -7.53
N GLU A 133 1.09 10.45 -7.01
CA GLU A 133 1.33 10.94 -5.65
C GLU A 133 0.90 12.39 -5.48
N SER A 134 1.09 13.23 -6.49
CA SER A 134 0.65 14.63 -6.50
C SER A 134 -0.87 14.74 -6.46
N THR A 135 -1.57 14.05 -7.34
CA THR A 135 -3.04 14.06 -7.40
C THR A 135 -3.65 13.48 -6.13
N LYS A 136 -3.05 12.41 -5.59
CA LYS A 136 -3.45 11.80 -4.33
C LYS A 136 -3.25 12.75 -3.15
N ALA A 137 -2.11 13.41 -3.04
CA ALA A 137 -1.83 14.36 -1.97
C ALA A 137 -2.80 15.56 -1.98
N ILE A 138 -3.16 16.05 -3.17
CA ILE A 138 -4.18 17.10 -3.33
C ILE A 138 -5.56 16.58 -2.88
N SER A 139 -5.95 15.39 -3.31
CA SER A 139 -7.23 14.77 -2.91
C SER A 139 -7.30 14.54 -1.39
N GLU A 140 -6.23 14.05 -0.77
CA GLU A 140 -6.12 13.88 0.68
C GLU A 140 -6.21 15.22 1.41
N ARG A 141 -5.56 16.28 0.90
CA ARG A 141 -5.64 17.62 1.49
C ARG A 141 -7.07 18.16 1.47
N LEU A 142 -7.79 17.97 0.37
CA LEU A 142 -9.21 18.32 0.28
C LEU A 142 -10.08 17.45 1.19
N GLY A 143 -9.74 16.18 1.34
CA GLY A 143 -10.39 15.27 2.28
C GLY A 143 -10.30 15.73 3.74
N ASN A 144 -9.20 16.39 4.13
CA ASN A 144 -9.04 16.96 5.47
C ASN A 144 -9.99 18.13 5.73
N GLU A 145 -10.54 18.75 4.69
CA GLU A 145 -11.53 19.82 4.76
C GLU A 145 -12.99 19.31 4.62
N GLY A 146 -13.16 18.00 4.53
CA GLY A 146 -14.50 17.38 4.44
C GLY A 146 -14.88 16.90 3.04
N TYR A 147 -14.03 17.04 2.05
CA TYR A 147 -14.32 16.64 0.67
C TYR A 147 -13.80 15.24 0.38
N ALA A 148 -14.44 14.24 0.99
CA ALA A 148 -14.00 12.84 0.94
C ALA A 148 -13.96 12.25 -0.47
N PHE A 149 -14.74 12.78 -1.40
CA PHE A 149 -14.88 12.29 -2.77
C PHE A 149 -14.30 13.28 -3.78
N ALA A 150 -13.33 14.12 -3.37
CA ALA A 150 -12.65 15.02 -4.26
C ALA A 150 -12.02 14.26 -5.44
N ASN A 151 -12.37 14.68 -6.65
CA ASN A 151 -11.83 14.14 -7.88
C ASN A 151 -10.70 15.04 -8.38
N VAL A 152 -9.50 14.50 -8.45
CA VAL A 152 -8.30 15.22 -8.90
C VAL A 152 -7.68 14.43 -10.03
N ASN A 153 -7.82 14.96 -11.25
CA ASN A 153 -7.32 14.33 -12.47
C ASN A 153 -6.30 15.21 -13.16
N ALA A 154 -5.29 14.58 -13.74
CA ALA A 154 -4.29 15.29 -14.54
C ALA A 154 -4.52 15.01 -16.03
N ALA A 155 -4.74 16.06 -16.81
CA ALA A 155 -4.86 16.01 -18.26
C ALA A 155 -3.50 16.33 -18.91
N PRO A 156 -2.92 15.40 -19.68
CA PRO A 156 -1.67 15.64 -20.39
C PRO A 156 -1.92 16.34 -21.73
N GLU A 157 -1.05 17.28 -22.07
CA GLU A 157 -0.91 17.86 -23.41
C GLU A 157 0.50 17.54 -23.93
N LEU A 158 0.58 16.72 -24.98
CA LEU A 158 1.83 16.24 -25.56
C LEU A 158 2.33 17.15 -26.68
N ASP A 159 3.56 17.63 -26.57
CA ASP A 159 4.33 18.22 -27.64
C ASP A 159 5.35 17.17 -28.15
N LYS A 160 5.00 16.45 -29.20
CA LYS A 160 5.82 15.36 -29.74
C LYS A 160 7.11 15.90 -30.41
N GLU A 161 7.09 17.09 -30.96
CA GLU A 161 8.27 17.66 -31.59
C GLU A 161 9.35 18.01 -30.60
N LYS A 162 8.95 18.56 -29.45
CA LYS A 162 9.87 18.88 -28.33
C LYS A 162 10.04 17.76 -27.32
N ARG A 163 9.30 16.66 -27.46
CA ARG A 163 9.24 15.57 -26.48
C ARG A 163 8.95 16.09 -25.08
N GLN A 164 7.96 16.95 -24.98
CA GLN A 164 7.52 17.58 -23.75
C GLN A 164 6.06 17.30 -23.47
N VAL A 165 5.70 17.28 -22.18
CA VAL A 165 4.32 17.14 -21.74
C VAL A 165 3.98 18.23 -20.74
N ALA A 166 2.87 18.93 -20.98
CA ALA A 166 2.26 19.84 -20.03
C ALA A 166 1.12 19.10 -19.31
N PHE A 167 0.97 19.33 -18.02
CA PHE A 167 -0.16 18.78 -17.25
C PHE A 167 -1.06 19.89 -16.75
N THR A 168 -2.36 19.68 -16.92
CA THR A 168 -3.38 20.46 -16.23
C THR A 168 -4.05 19.56 -15.20
N VAL A 169 -3.82 19.83 -13.91
CA VAL A 169 -4.44 19.12 -12.80
C VAL A 169 -5.81 19.74 -12.54
N LEU A 170 -6.86 19.02 -12.91
CA LEU A 170 -8.25 19.43 -12.74
C LEU A 170 -8.73 19.00 -11.36
N ILE A 171 -9.18 19.97 -10.57
CA ILE A 171 -9.63 19.77 -9.18
C ILE A 171 -11.14 19.99 -9.12
N ASP A 172 -11.87 18.92 -8.80
CA ASP A 172 -13.30 18.94 -8.50
C ASP A 172 -13.50 18.40 -7.08
N PRO A 173 -13.70 19.26 -6.08
CA PRO A 173 -13.90 18.83 -4.69
C PRO A 173 -15.19 18.04 -4.47
N GLY A 174 -16.19 18.23 -5.33
CA GLY A 174 -17.52 17.69 -5.13
C GLY A 174 -18.22 18.33 -3.92
N ARG A 175 -18.97 17.53 -3.17
CA ARG A 175 -19.69 17.98 -1.98
C ARG A 175 -18.93 17.67 -0.70
N ARG A 176 -19.06 18.54 0.27
CA ARG A 176 -18.58 18.31 1.63
C ARG A 176 -19.48 17.26 2.30
N VAL A 177 -18.87 16.28 2.96
CA VAL A 177 -19.58 15.17 3.59
C VAL A 177 -19.34 15.13 5.10
N TYR A 178 -20.27 14.52 5.83
CA TYR A 178 -20.09 14.25 7.25
C TYR A 178 -20.20 12.76 7.56
N VAL A 179 -19.59 12.34 8.65
CA VAL A 179 -19.64 10.97 9.15
C VAL A 179 -20.94 10.76 9.91
N ARG A 180 -21.84 9.94 9.38
CA ARG A 180 -23.13 9.64 10.00
C ARG A 180 -22.97 8.74 11.22
N ARG A 181 -22.30 7.60 11.04
CA ARG A 181 -22.10 6.59 12.09
C ARG A 181 -20.69 6.01 12.01
N ILE A 182 -20.25 5.48 13.15
CA ILE A 182 -19.01 4.72 13.26
C ILE A 182 -19.37 3.30 13.71
N ASN A 183 -19.15 2.35 12.83
CA ASN A 183 -19.39 0.93 13.07
C ASN A 183 -18.05 0.23 13.37
N VAL A 184 -18.02 -0.55 14.45
CA VAL A 184 -16.86 -1.37 14.82
C VAL A 184 -17.24 -2.83 14.69
N SER A 185 -16.40 -3.63 14.08
CA SER A 185 -16.63 -5.06 13.87
C SER A 185 -15.33 -5.88 13.97
N GLY A 186 -15.47 -7.19 14.26
CA GLY A 186 -14.33 -8.10 14.44
C GLY A 186 -13.74 -8.12 15.86
N ASN A 187 -14.21 -7.24 16.74
CA ASN A 187 -13.79 -7.16 18.14
C ASN A 187 -14.61 -8.14 19.02
N THR A 188 -14.30 -9.43 18.94
CA THR A 188 -15.03 -10.47 19.69
C THR A 188 -14.66 -10.53 21.17
N ARG A 189 -13.43 -10.11 21.52
CA ARG A 189 -12.89 -10.08 22.89
C ARG A 189 -12.73 -8.66 23.40
N THR A 190 -12.23 -7.76 22.56
CA THR A 190 -11.99 -6.36 22.91
C THR A 190 -13.31 -5.61 22.96
N ARG A 191 -13.54 -4.90 24.07
CA ARG A 191 -14.75 -4.09 24.22
C ARG A 191 -14.76 -2.92 23.22
N ASP A 192 -15.92 -2.59 22.71
CA ASP A 192 -16.12 -1.52 21.74
C ASP A 192 -15.58 -0.16 22.24
N GLU A 193 -15.77 0.13 23.54
CA GLU A 193 -15.25 1.33 24.19
C GLU A 193 -13.73 1.50 24.09
N VAL A 194 -12.97 0.39 24.05
CA VAL A 194 -11.50 0.39 23.96
C VAL A 194 -11.05 0.89 22.59
N ILE A 195 -11.79 0.56 21.55
CA ILE A 195 -11.55 1.03 20.19
C ILE A 195 -12.04 2.46 20.03
N ARG A 196 -13.28 2.75 20.45
CA ARG A 196 -13.89 4.07 20.28
C ARG A 196 -13.13 5.20 20.97
N ARG A 197 -12.53 4.98 22.12
CA ARG A 197 -11.71 6.00 22.82
C ARG A 197 -10.47 6.43 22.04
N GLU A 198 -10.01 5.59 21.12
CA GLU A 198 -8.85 5.89 20.27
C GLU A 198 -9.23 6.73 19.03
N LEU A 199 -10.51 6.84 18.73
CA LEU A 199 -10.98 7.57 17.56
C LEU A 199 -10.82 9.08 17.73
N ARG A 200 -10.48 9.74 16.65
CA ARG A 200 -10.39 11.21 16.55
C ARG A 200 -11.48 11.78 15.68
N GLN A 201 -11.96 11.02 14.70
CA GLN A 201 -13.18 11.31 13.98
C GLN A 201 -14.37 10.93 14.88
N ILE A 202 -15.36 11.79 14.93
CA ILE A 202 -16.60 11.56 15.69
C ILE A 202 -17.80 11.52 14.75
N GLU A 203 -18.88 10.90 15.21
CA GLU A 203 -20.16 10.86 14.51
C GLU A 203 -20.77 12.27 14.42
N SER A 204 -21.54 12.52 13.38
CA SER A 204 -22.20 13.80 13.08
C SER A 204 -21.24 14.99 12.85
N ALA A 205 -19.94 14.74 12.73
CA ALA A 205 -18.97 15.75 12.38
C ALA A 205 -18.60 15.66 10.89
N TRP A 206 -18.09 16.77 10.36
CA TRP A 206 -17.51 16.76 9.03
C TRP A 206 -16.43 15.72 8.91
N TYR A 207 -16.38 15.04 7.75
CA TYR A 207 -15.30 14.15 7.38
C TYR A 207 -13.96 14.87 7.49
N ASP A 208 -12.99 14.21 8.06
CA ASP A 208 -11.63 14.72 8.19
C ASP A 208 -10.66 13.55 7.99
N GLY A 209 -10.03 13.50 6.81
CA GLY A 209 -9.15 12.41 6.42
C GLY A 209 -7.97 12.22 7.36
N GLU A 210 -7.42 13.30 7.91
CA GLU A 210 -6.32 13.24 8.87
C GLU A 210 -6.79 12.61 10.19
N LYS A 211 -7.95 13.02 10.72
CA LYS A 211 -8.49 12.41 11.94
C LYS A 211 -8.82 10.94 11.76
N ILE A 212 -9.33 10.56 10.58
CA ILE A 212 -9.62 9.18 10.22
C ILE A 212 -8.33 8.35 10.20
N ASN A 213 -7.28 8.82 9.54
CA ASN A 213 -5.98 8.16 9.51
C ASN A 213 -5.34 8.07 10.90
N ARG A 214 -5.42 9.13 11.68
CA ARG A 214 -4.96 9.13 13.09
C ARG A 214 -5.74 8.12 13.92
N SER A 215 -7.05 7.99 13.72
CA SER A 215 -7.89 6.99 14.39
C SER A 215 -7.40 5.58 14.09
N ARG A 216 -7.19 5.26 12.80
CA ARG A 216 -6.65 3.97 12.40
C ARG A 216 -5.30 3.66 13.06
N THR A 217 -4.36 4.60 12.97
CA THR A 217 -3.02 4.45 13.55
C THR A 217 -3.06 4.25 15.07
N ARG A 218 -3.97 4.92 15.77
CA ARG A 218 -4.12 4.78 17.23
C ARG A 218 -4.70 3.42 17.62
N VAL A 219 -5.70 2.94 16.89
CA VAL A 219 -6.26 1.59 17.10
C VAL A 219 -5.21 0.52 16.82
N ASP A 220 -4.45 0.65 15.74
CA ASP A 220 -3.37 -0.27 15.38
C ASP A 220 -2.27 -0.31 16.47
N ARG A 221 -1.89 0.85 17.02
CA ARG A 221 -0.90 0.97 18.10
C ARG A 221 -1.30 0.33 19.42
N LEU A 222 -2.56 -0.03 19.63
CA LEU A 222 -2.97 -0.81 20.80
C LEU A 222 -2.27 -2.18 20.84
N GLY A 223 -1.87 -2.71 19.69
CA GLY A 223 -1.17 -3.97 19.60
C GLY A 223 -2.06 -5.20 19.86
N TYR A 224 -3.38 -5.04 19.86
CA TYR A 224 -4.35 -6.11 20.11
C TYR A 224 -4.84 -6.78 18.82
N PHE A 225 -4.50 -6.22 17.66
CA PHE A 225 -4.99 -6.62 16.36
C PHE A 225 -3.85 -6.97 15.41
N ASP A 226 -4.05 -7.99 14.58
CA ASP A 226 -3.18 -8.31 13.45
C ASP A 226 -3.44 -7.38 12.26
N GLU A 227 -4.70 -6.94 12.13
CA GLU A 227 -5.13 -6.08 11.03
C GLU A 227 -6.19 -5.10 11.54
N VAL A 228 -6.05 -3.85 11.11
CA VAL A 228 -7.02 -2.77 11.34
C VAL A 228 -7.33 -2.13 10.00
N THR A 229 -8.53 -2.39 9.48
CA THR A 229 -9.04 -1.79 8.24
C THR A 229 -10.06 -0.71 8.59
N LEU A 230 -9.94 0.44 7.95
CA LEU A 230 -10.88 1.54 8.11
C LEU A 230 -11.34 1.98 6.72
N GLU A 231 -12.65 1.95 6.51
CA GLU A 231 -13.32 2.32 5.26
C GLU A 231 -14.38 3.38 5.55
N THR A 232 -14.66 4.21 4.55
CA THR A 232 -15.70 5.26 4.67
C THR A 232 -16.66 5.17 3.48
N PRO A 233 -17.50 4.13 3.41
CA PRO A 233 -18.45 3.97 2.33
C PRO A 233 -19.50 5.08 2.35
N PRO A 234 -19.94 5.55 1.16
CA PRO A 234 -21.06 6.48 1.05
C PRO A 234 -22.36 5.83 1.52
N VAL A 235 -23.21 6.61 2.16
CA VAL A 235 -24.52 6.13 2.60
C VAL A 235 -25.49 6.12 1.41
N PRO A 236 -26.08 4.98 1.05
CA PRO A 236 -27.02 4.89 -0.05
C PRO A 236 -28.18 5.89 0.09
N GLY A 237 -28.52 6.57 -1.01
CA GLY A 237 -29.62 7.55 -1.03
C GLY A 237 -29.26 8.93 -0.46
N THR A 238 -28.02 9.15 -0.06
CA THR A 238 -27.51 10.46 0.39
C THR A 238 -26.33 10.90 -0.46
N THR A 239 -26.10 12.22 -0.53
CA THR A 239 -25.00 12.79 -1.33
C THR A 239 -23.91 13.44 -0.48
N ASP A 240 -24.14 13.51 0.84
CA ASP A 240 -23.34 14.26 1.80
C ASP A 240 -23.01 13.45 3.07
N GLN A 241 -23.24 12.13 3.06
CA GLN A 241 -23.03 11.28 4.22
C GLN A 241 -22.15 10.08 3.90
N VAL A 242 -21.28 9.74 4.85
CA VAL A 242 -20.51 8.51 4.87
C VAL A 242 -20.69 7.80 6.21
N ASP A 243 -20.62 6.49 6.22
CA ASP A 243 -20.42 5.73 7.44
C ASP A 243 -18.92 5.41 7.57
N MET A 244 -18.40 5.38 8.79
CA MET A 244 -17.05 4.97 9.07
C MET A 244 -17.06 3.53 9.60
N GLU A 245 -16.48 2.61 8.85
CA GLU A 245 -16.42 1.19 9.22
C GLU A 245 -15.01 0.82 9.65
N ILE A 246 -14.89 0.35 10.89
CA ILE A 246 -13.64 -0.12 11.47
C ILE A 246 -13.75 -1.64 11.63
N LYS A 247 -12.96 -2.37 10.84
CA LYS A 247 -12.86 -3.83 10.93
C LYS A 247 -11.53 -4.18 11.55
N VAL A 248 -11.55 -4.99 12.61
CA VAL A 248 -10.34 -5.44 13.31
C VAL A 248 -10.25 -6.94 13.30
N LYS A 249 -9.03 -7.46 13.22
CA LYS A 249 -8.73 -8.88 13.39
C LYS A 249 -7.90 -9.05 14.64
N GLU A 250 -8.49 -9.65 15.67
CA GLU A 250 -7.84 -9.81 16.97
C GLU A 250 -6.73 -10.87 16.95
N LYS A 251 -5.67 -10.60 17.71
CA LYS A 251 -4.58 -11.54 17.95
C LYS A 251 -4.48 -11.91 19.43
N PRO A 252 -3.79 -13.01 19.76
CA PRO A 252 -3.47 -13.34 21.15
C PRO A 252 -2.64 -12.22 21.79
N THR A 253 -3.07 -11.77 22.97
CA THR A 253 -2.44 -10.66 23.72
C THR A 253 -1.74 -11.12 24.99
N GLY A 254 -1.73 -12.43 25.25
CA GLY A 254 -0.99 -13.07 26.34
C GLY A 254 0.40 -13.51 25.88
N ASN A 255 1.40 -13.32 26.74
CA ASN A 255 2.75 -13.78 26.53
C ASN A 255 3.30 -14.45 27.80
N ILE A 256 3.95 -15.60 27.62
CA ILE A 256 4.65 -16.32 28.69
C ILE A 256 6.12 -16.36 28.29
N LEU A 257 6.97 -15.89 29.18
CA LEU A 257 8.42 -15.90 29.02
C LEU A 257 9.01 -16.75 30.12
N LEU A 258 9.82 -17.75 29.75
CA LEU A 258 10.62 -18.55 30.65
C LEU A 258 12.07 -18.43 30.22
N GLY A 259 12.95 -18.11 31.15
CA GLY A 259 14.37 -17.96 30.92
C GLY A 259 15.21 -18.59 32.03
N ALA A 260 16.34 -19.17 31.64
CA ALA A 260 17.37 -19.59 32.55
C ALA A 260 18.72 -19.07 32.08
N GLY A 261 19.52 -18.56 32.99
CA GLY A 261 20.83 -18.00 32.70
C GLY A 261 21.86 -18.47 33.75
N PHE A 262 23.16 -18.35 33.40
CA PHE A 262 24.26 -18.58 34.31
C PHE A 262 25.22 -17.39 34.25
N SER A 263 25.54 -16.87 35.41
CA SER A 263 26.55 -15.83 35.60
C SER A 263 27.54 -16.24 36.67
N SER A 264 28.79 -15.83 36.55
CA SER A 264 29.84 -16.09 37.55
C SER A 264 29.52 -15.47 38.92
N SER A 265 28.80 -14.35 38.95
CA SER A 265 28.39 -13.63 40.15
C SER A 265 27.10 -14.16 40.77
N GLU A 266 26.09 -14.41 39.93
CA GLU A 266 24.74 -14.80 40.42
C GLU A 266 24.45 -16.30 40.33
N LYS A 267 25.41 -17.10 39.80
CA LYS A 267 25.26 -18.53 39.57
C LYS A 267 24.12 -18.80 38.58
N VAL A 268 23.19 -19.69 38.92
CA VAL A 268 22.02 -19.99 38.11
C VAL A 268 20.94 -18.96 38.41
N THR A 269 20.44 -18.32 37.36
CA THR A 269 19.27 -17.43 37.39
C THR A 269 18.13 -18.08 36.66
N VAL A 270 16.95 -18.10 37.26
CA VAL A 270 15.71 -18.53 36.63
C VAL A 270 14.72 -17.38 36.66
N GLN A 271 14.12 -17.11 35.53
CA GLN A 271 13.12 -16.04 35.38
C GLN A 271 11.88 -16.57 34.68
N GLY A 272 10.73 -16.13 35.14
CA GLY A 272 9.43 -16.38 34.52
C GLY A 272 8.63 -15.11 34.50
N ALA A 273 7.98 -14.83 33.38
CA ALA A 273 7.05 -13.72 33.27
C ALA A 273 5.79 -14.17 32.54
N VAL A 274 4.64 -13.74 33.04
CA VAL A 274 3.36 -13.87 32.35
C VAL A 274 2.79 -12.48 32.22
N THR A 275 2.54 -12.09 30.97
CA THR A 275 1.96 -10.78 30.67
C THR A 275 0.69 -10.96 29.87
N GLN A 276 -0.34 -10.21 30.21
CA GLN A 276 -1.60 -10.14 29.47
C GLN A 276 -1.90 -8.68 29.16
N GLN A 277 -1.78 -8.33 27.90
CA GLN A 277 -2.29 -7.05 27.38
C GLN A 277 -3.79 -7.25 27.10
N ASN A 278 -4.59 -6.22 27.29
CA ASN A 278 -6.03 -6.28 27.04
C ASN A 278 -6.77 -7.34 27.90
N LEU A 279 -6.52 -7.32 29.20
CA LEU A 279 -7.17 -8.25 30.15
C LEU A 279 -8.71 -8.12 30.08
N PHE A 280 -9.40 -9.24 29.81
CA PHE A 280 -10.85 -9.31 29.60
C PHE A 280 -11.40 -8.28 28.61
N GLY A 281 -10.61 -7.93 27.60
CA GLY A 281 -10.99 -6.97 26.56
C GLY A 281 -11.08 -5.52 27.03
N SER A 282 -10.62 -5.22 28.23
CA SER A 282 -10.76 -3.89 28.86
C SER A 282 -9.66 -2.88 28.47
N GLY A 283 -8.66 -3.32 27.70
CA GLY A 283 -7.48 -2.52 27.37
C GLY A 283 -6.50 -2.36 28.53
N LYS A 284 -6.67 -3.10 29.64
CA LYS A 284 -5.77 -3.09 30.78
C LYS A 284 -4.64 -4.10 30.58
N HIS A 285 -3.44 -3.71 31.01
CA HIS A 285 -2.26 -4.56 31.01
C HIS A 285 -2.04 -5.14 32.43
N VAL A 286 -1.78 -6.43 32.50
CA VAL A 286 -1.36 -7.11 33.75
C VAL A 286 -0.12 -7.94 33.41
N GLY A 287 0.90 -7.80 34.23
CA GLY A 287 2.12 -8.58 34.13
C GLY A 287 2.58 -9.04 35.50
N VAL A 288 3.02 -10.30 35.59
CA VAL A 288 3.67 -10.86 36.77
C VAL A 288 5.01 -11.41 36.31
N GLN A 289 6.07 -10.97 36.97
CA GLN A 289 7.42 -11.43 36.70
C GLN A 289 8.04 -11.94 38.00
N VAL A 290 8.65 -13.11 37.92
CA VAL A 290 9.40 -13.72 39.04
C VAL A 290 10.80 -14.00 38.52
N SER A 291 11.79 -13.52 39.25
CA SER A 291 13.20 -13.78 38.97
C SER A 291 13.88 -14.22 40.25
N THR A 292 14.64 -15.31 40.21
CA THR A 292 15.40 -15.80 41.33
C THR A 292 16.83 -16.13 40.93
N SER A 293 17.78 -15.71 41.78
CA SER A 293 19.19 -16.07 41.69
C SER A 293 19.71 -16.42 43.12
N LYS A 294 20.97 -16.81 43.21
CA LYS A 294 21.60 -17.09 44.52
C LYS A 294 21.66 -15.86 45.42
N SER A 295 21.80 -14.68 44.85
CA SER A 295 22.00 -13.41 45.55
C SER A 295 20.81 -12.45 45.50
N ASN A 296 19.83 -12.68 44.64
CA ASN A 296 18.68 -11.77 44.49
C ASN A 296 17.39 -12.51 44.17
N LYS A 297 16.28 -12.07 44.75
CA LYS A 297 14.92 -12.57 44.45
C LYS A 297 14.02 -11.37 44.22
N VAL A 298 13.38 -11.35 43.05
CA VAL A 298 12.43 -10.32 42.65
C VAL A 298 11.09 -11.00 42.31
N TYR A 299 10.01 -10.49 42.88
CA TYR A 299 8.66 -11.03 42.71
C TYR A 299 7.75 -10.01 42.03
#